data_50e26bf856f4766c2fa3cb0547c7f8d0
#
_entry.id   50e26bf856f4766c2fa3cb0547c7f8d0
#
_cell.length_a   1.000
_cell.length_b   1.000
_cell.length_c   1.000
_cell.angle_alpha   90.00
_cell.angle_beta   90.00
_cell.angle_gamma   90.00
#
_symmetry.space_group_name_H-M   'P 1'
#
loop_
_entity.id
_entity.type
_entity.pdbx_description
1 polymer ?
#
loop_
_entity_poly.entity_id
_entity_poly.type
_entity_poly.pdbx_seq_one_letter_code
_entity_poly.pdbx_strand_id
1 'polypeptide(L)'
;MSSHLEFKSWVGFPIEKVFLFFADPANLPRLMPPITDTRIDTVRLVPPPVTSIQLTSEQQRSLAGIGSEIVTSFRVLPPLPLRGRWVAKITAFRWNEFFEDVQLQGPFKSWHHRHELVSEVREDKQGTLVIDKVAYAFGLGPLDPLIEALVSKRIEGIFTHRQRILPDLLLG
;
A
#
# COMPACT_ATOMS: atom_id res chain seq x y z
N MET A 1 5.27 21.54 -5.89
CA MET A 1 3.83 21.22 -6.04
C MET A 1 3.57 19.81 -5.48
N SER A 2 2.36 19.48 -5.08
CA SER A 2 1.98 18.14 -4.65
C SER A 2 1.16 17.48 -5.76
N SER A 3 1.50 16.25 -6.10
CA SER A 3 0.82 15.46 -7.12
C SER A 3 -0.12 14.47 -6.44
N HIS A 4 -1.25 14.19 -7.08
CA HIS A 4 -2.28 13.30 -6.57
C HIS A 4 -2.63 12.26 -7.61
N LEU A 5 -2.66 10.99 -7.19
CA LEU A 5 -3.08 9.86 -8.00
C LEU A 5 -4.16 9.08 -7.26
N GLU A 6 -5.14 8.58 -7.99
CA GLU A 6 -6.19 7.72 -7.46
C GLU A 6 -6.33 6.49 -8.35
N PHE A 7 -6.36 5.32 -7.71
CA PHE A 7 -6.51 4.02 -8.38
C PHE A 7 -7.70 3.29 -7.77
N LYS A 8 -8.53 2.69 -8.62
CA LYS A 8 -9.72 1.95 -8.19
C LYS A 8 -9.73 0.56 -8.81
N SER A 9 -9.97 -0.46 -7.99
CA SER A 9 -10.21 -1.83 -8.46
C SER A 9 -11.28 -2.49 -7.61
N TRP A 10 -12.16 -3.24 -8.26
CA TRP A 10 -13.15 -4.05 -7.57
C TRP A 10 -12.70 -5.50 -7.53
N VAL A 11 -12.89 -6.16 -6.39
CA VAL A 11 -12.59 -7.57 -6.18
C VAL A 11 -13.78 -8.28 -5.55
N GLY A 12 -14.12 -9.48 -6.03
CA GLY A 12 -15.27 -10.27 -5.56
C GLY A 12 -15.02 -10.98 -4.23
N PHE A 13 -14.51 -10.25 -3.23
CA PHE A 13 -14.21 -10.77 -1.89
C PHE A 13 -14.82 -9.87 -0.82
N PRO A 14 -15.22 -10.45 0.35
CA PRO A 14 -15.71 -9.67 1.49
C PRO A 14 -14.70 -8.64 1.97
N ILE A 15 -15.19 -7.48 2.42
CA ILE A 15 -14.36 -6.35 2.82
C ILE A 15 -13.39 -6.71 3.96
N GLU A 16 -13.81 -7.55 4.89
CA GLU A 16 -12.98 -8.03 5.99
C GLU A 16 -11.75 -8.77 5.48
N LYS A 17 -11.93 -9.66 4.49
CA LYS A 17 -10.83 -10.43 3.89
C LYS A 17 -9.84 -9.52 3.19
N VAL A 18 -10.34 -8.56 2.41
CA VAL A 18 -9.51 -7.59 1.68
C VAL A 18 -8.77 -6.68 2.66
N PHE A 19 -9.46 -6.19 3.70
CA PHE A 19 -8.86 -5.32 4.71
C PHE A 19 -7.73 -6.03 5.48
N LEU A 20 -7.97 -7.25 5.96
CA LEU A 20 -6.98 -8.05 6.68
C LEU A 20 -5.75 -8.34 5.81
N PHE A 21 -5.96 -8.59 4.52
CA PHE A 21 -4.86 -8.80 3.57
C PHE A 21 -3.95 -7.56 3.46
N PHE A 22 -4.53 -6.37 3.31
CA PHE A 22 -3.77 -5.13 3.20
C PHE A 22 -3.14 -4.69 4.52
N ALA A 23 -3.81 -4.96 5.65
CA ALA A 23 -3.31 -4.58 6.97
C ALA A 23 -2.14 -5.46 7.46
N ASP A 24 -1.86 -6.58 6.81
CA ASP A 24 -0.68 -7.41 7.08
C ASP A 24 0.50 -6.99 6.19
N PRO A 25 1.55 -6.36 6.74
CA PRO A 25 2.72 -5.92 5.97
C PRO A 25 3.41 -7.05 5.20
N ALA A 26 3.33 -8.30 5.65
CA ALA A 26 3.93 -9.44 4.97
C ALA A 26 3.43 -9.62 3.53
N ASN A 27 2.25 -9.09 3.21
CA ASN A 27 1.70 -9.13 1.86
C ASN A 27 2.26 -8.03 0.93
N LEU A 28 2.92 -7.00 1.48
CA LEU A 28 3.44 -5.89 0.67
C LEU A 28 4.39 -6.33 -0.46
N PRO A 29 5.42 -7.18 -0.22
CA PRO A 29 6.29 -7.65 -1.31
C PRO A 29 5.54 -8.44 -2.38
N ARG A 30 4.48 -9.16 -2.00
CA ARG A 30 3.66 -9.96 -2.92
C ARG A 30 2.86 -9.08 -3.89
N LEU A 31 2.50 -7.86 -3.46
CA LEU A 31 1.78 -6.86 -4.26
C LEU A 31 2.70 -6.07 -5.20
N MET A 32 4.01 -6.12 -5.00
CA MET A 32 4.94 -5.32 -5.79
C MET A 32 5.37 -6.05 -7.07
N PRO A 33 5.61 -5.33 -8.18
CA PRO A 33 6.15 -5.94 -9.39
C PRO A 33 7.46 -6.70 -9.09
N PRO A 34 7.64 -7.95 -9.55
CA PRO A 34 8.83 -8.76 -9.25
C PRO A 34 10.16 -8.06 -9.59
N ILE A 35 10.16 -7.24 -10.63
CA ILE A 35 11.33 -6.48 -11.06
C ILE A 35 11.85 -5.50 -10.00
N THR A 36 10.98 -5.05 -9.09
CA THR A 36 11.37 -4.15 -7.98
C THR A 36 12.15 -4.88 -6.90
N ASP A 37 12.10 -6.20 -6.85
CA ASP A 37 12.74 -7.02 -5.79
C ASP A 37 12.53 -6.40 -4.41
N THR A 38 11.25 -6.06 -4.12
CA THR A 38 10.87 -5.42 -2.85
C THR A 38 10.97 -6.42 -1.72
N ARG A 39 11.62 -6.00 -0.63
CA ARG A 39 11.84 -6.82 0.57
C ARG A 39 11.46 -6.03 1.82
N ILE A 40 10.93 -6.73 2.81
CA ILE A 40 10.77 -6.17 4.15
C ILE A 40 12.07 -6.41 4.90
N ASP A 41 12.70 -5.33 5.34
CA ASP A 41 13.95 -5.38 6.11
C ASP A 41 13.66 -5.43 7.62
N THR A 42 12.67 -4.64 8.09
CA THR A 42 12.28 -4.59 9.50
C THR A 42 10.82 -4.18 9.62
N VAL A 43 10.12 -4.74 10.60
CA VAL A 43 8.76 -4.33 10.97
C VAL A 43 8.71 -4.09 12.47
N ARG A 44 8.17 -2.93 12.86
CA ARG A 44 7.77 -2.64 14.23
C ARG A 44 6.26 -2.49 14.27
N LEU A 45 5.56 -3.51 14.72
CA LEU A 45 4.10 -3.52 14.78
C LEU A 45 3.61 -2.86 16.08
N VAL A 46 2.57 -2.07 15.93
CA VAL A 46 1.66 -1.64 16.99
C VAL A 46 0.33 -2.32 16.70
N PRO A 47 -0.28 -3.00 17.66
CA PRO A 47 -1.57 -3.65 17.43
C PRO A 47 -2.63 -2.66 16.93
N PRO A 48 -3.52 -3.08 16.01
CA PRO A 48 -4.62 -2.23 15.57
C PRO A 48 -5.61 -1.98 16.73
N PRO A 49 -6.50 -0.98 16.58
CA PRO A 49 -7.53 -0.71 17.58
C PRO A 49 -8.40 -1.95 17.87
N VAL A 50 -8.92 -2.03 19.10
CA VAL A 50 -9.85 -3.10 19.50
C VAL A 50 -11.06 -3.12 18.56
N THR A 51 -11.48 -4.32 18.18
CA THR A 51 -12.57 -4.56 17.23
C THR A 51 -13.46 -5.69 17.67
N SER A 52 -14.72 -5.70 17.19
CA SER A 52 -15.62 -6.85 17.31
C SER A 52 -15.35 -7.94 16.28
N ILE A 53 -14.47 -7.70 15.30
CA ILE A 53 -14.06 -8.68 14.29
C ILE A 53 -13.30 -9.80 14.99
N GLN A 54 -13.70 -11.05 14.72
CA GLN A 54 -12.99 -12.20 15.27
C GLN A 54 -11.68 -12.41 14.50
N LEU A 55 -10.57 -12.10 15.16
CA LEU A 55 -9.22 -12.30 14.65
C LEU A 55 -8.62 -13.56 15.21
N THR A 56 -7.91 -14.33 14.39
CA THR A 56 -7.05 -15.42 14.88
C THR A 56 -5.88 -14.85 15.69
N SER A 57 -5.25 -15.67 16.53
CA SER A 57 -4.06 -15.27 17.29
C SER A 57 -2.89 -14.87 16.36
N GLU A 58 -2.82 -15.42 15.17
CA GLU A 58 -1.84 -15.05 14.16
C GLU A 58 -2.13 -13.65 13.60
N GLN A 59 -3.36 -13.40 13.16
CA GLN A 59 -3.78 -12.07 12.66
C GLN A 59 -3.56 -10.99 13.71
N GLN A 60 -3.86 -11.24 14.99
CA GLN A 60 -3.62 -10.27 16.06
C GLN A 60 -2.15 -9.86 16.18
N ARG A 61 -1.22 -10.75 15.82
CA ARG A 61 0.23 -10.49 15.87
C ARG A 61 0.83 -9.95 14.58
N SER A 62 0.18 -10.16 13.43
CA SER A 62 0.72 -9.76 12.11
C SER A 62 0.20 -8.43 11.61
N LEU A 63 -0.95 -7.95 12.11
CA LEU A 63 -1.57 -6.74 11.59
C LEU A 63 -0.92 -5.47 12.11
N ALA A 64 -0.78 -4.49 11.21
CA ALA A 64 -0.21 -3.17 11.49
C ALA A 64 -1.30 -2.16 11.84
N GLY A 65 -1.35 -1.71 13.10
CA GLY A 65 -2.17 -0.58 13.54
C GLY A 65 -1.42 0.75 13.52
N ILE A 66 -2.06 1.80 14.04
CA ILE A 66 -1.50 3.17 14.10
C ILE A 66 -0.18 3.17 14.87
N GLY A 67 0.84 3.79 14.28
CA GLY A 67 2.18 3.86 14.84
C GLY A 67 3.11 2.73 14.39
N SER A 68 2.62 1.70 13.69
CA SER A 68 3.47 0.68 13.08
C SER A 68 4.42 1.29 12.06
N GLU A 69 5.66 0.80 12.03
CA GLU A 69 6.69 1.22 11.08
C GLU A 69 7.18 0.02 10.29
N ILE A 70 7.18 0.15 8.97
CA ILE A 70 7.58 -0.88 8.02
C ILE A 70 8.78 -0.33 7.22
N VAL A 71 9.91 -1.03 7.33
CA VAL A 71 11.11 -0.70 6.57
C VAL A 71 11.22 -1.67 5.41
N THR A 72 11.27 -1.12 4.21
CA THR A 72 11.44 -1.90 2.98
C THR A 72 12.63 -1.42 2.18
N SER A 73 13.19 -2.33 1.40
CA SER A 73 14.15 -2.00 0.36
C SER A 73 13.68 -2.53 -1.00
N PHE A 74 14.05 -1.84 -2.07
CA PHE A 74 13.63 -2.17 -3.43
C PHE A 74 14.66 -1.70 -4.46
N ARG A 75 14.63 -2.26 -5.67
CA ARG A 75 15.46 -1.79 -6.79
C ARG A 75 14.91 -0.48 -7.34
N VAL A 76 15.72 0.56 -7.30
CA VAL A 76 15.33 1.91 -7.77
C VAL A 76 15.26 1.96 -9.30
N LEU A 77 16.26 1.43 -9.98
CA LEU A 77 16.39 1.43 -11.44
C LEU A 77 16.75 0.03 -11.94
N PRO A 78 15.80 -0.92 -12.02
CA PRO A 78 16.05 -2.22 -12.61
C PRO A 78 16.52 -2.10 -14.07
N PRO A 79 17.50 -2.94 -14.52
CA PRO A 79 18.10 -4.06 -13.82
C PRO A 79 19.29 -3.70 -12.91
N LEU A 80 19.63 -2.43 -12.74
CA LEU A 80 20.75 -2.01 -11.90
C LEU A 80 20.57 -2.48 -10.44
N PRO A 81 21.66 -2.87 -9.75
CA PRO A 81 21.60 -3.37 -8.37
C PRO A 81 21.40 -2.26 -7.32
N LEU A 82 21.08 -1.05 -7.75
CA LEU A 82 20.85 0.10 -6.86
C LEU A 82 19.57 -0.11 -6.07
N ARG A 83 19.68 -0.22 -4.74
CA ARG A 83 18.57 -0.36 -3.83
C ARG A 83 18.25 0.95 -3.13
N GLY A 84 16.96 1.27 -3.09
CA GLY A 84 16.40 2.33 -2.26
C GLY A 84 15.87 1.76 -0.95
N ARG A 85 15.79 2.60 0.08
CA ARG A 85 15.16 2.29 1.36
C ARG A 85 13.91 3.15 1.53
N TRP A 86 12.87 2.54 2.09
CA TRP A 86 11.63 3.19 2.39
C TRP A 86 11.21 2.87 3.82
N VAL A 87 10.86 3.88 4.59
CA VAL A 87 10.28 3.71 5.93
C VAL A 87 8.88 4.29 5.89
N ALA A 88 7.88 3.42 5.97
CA ALA A 88 6.48 3.80 6.10
C ALA A 88 6.03 3.76 7.56
N LYS A 89 5.12 4.66 7.91
CA LYS A 89 4.44 4.68 9.21
C LYS A 89 2.95 4.76 9.02
N ILE A 90 2.21 3.89 9.70
CA ILE A 90 0.75 3.95 9.74
C ILE A 90 0.32 5.12 10.64
N THR A 91 -0.47 6.04 10.10
CA THR A 91 -0.89 7.27 10.77
C THR A 91 -2.37 7.31 11.10
N ALA A 92 -3.20 6.56 10.35
CA ALA A 92 -4.62 6.45 10.60
C ALA A 92 -5.11 5.03 10.27
N PHE A 93 -6.16 4.60 10.96
CA PHE A 93 -6.71 3.25 10.81
C PHE A 93 -8.16 3.22 11.26
N ARG A 94 -9.04 2.70 10.42
CA ARG A 94 -10.42 2.38 10.73
C ARG A 94 -10.80 1.05 10.10
N TRP A 95 -11.21 0.10 10.91
CA TRP A 95 -11.56 -1.25 10.47
C TRP A 95 -12.55 -1.24 9.30
N ASN A 96 -12.24 -2.03 8.27
CA ASN A 96 -13.07 -2.23 7.08
C ASN A 96 -13.41 -0.95 6.30
N GLU A 97 -12.74 0.16 6.60
CA GLU A 97 -12.94 1.42 5.88
C GLU A 97 -11.64 1.91 5.25
N PHE A 98 -10.62 2.16 6.07
CA PHE A 98 -9.35 2.68 5.54
C PHE A 98 -8.20 2.53 6.53
N PHE A 99 -6.99 2.62 6.01
CA PHE A 99 -5.80 3.01 6.76
C PHE A 99 -4.90 3.90 5.88
N GLU A 100 -4.03 4.64 6.55
CA GLU A 100 -3.13 5.60 5.91
C GLU A 100 -1.70 5.37 6.36
N ASP A 101 -0.78 5.54 5.43
CA ASP A 101 0.65 5.57 5.71
C ASP A 101 1.32 6.81 5.15
N VAL A 102 2.38 7.22 5.82
CA VAL A 102 3.28 8.28 5.37
C VAL A 102 4.70 7.76 5.28
N GLN A 103 5.47 8.34 4.39
CA GLN A 103 6.90 8.11 4.33
C GLN A 103 7.61 8.90 5.45
N LEU A 104 8.34 8.20 6.32
CA LEU A 104 9.28 8.81 7.25
C LEU A 104 10.66 8.99 6.62
N GLN A 105 11.08 8.03 5.77
CA GLN A 105 12.31 8.07 5.01
C GLN A 105 12.09 7.45 3.64
N GLY A 106 12.57 8.10 2.58
CA GLY A 106 12.43 7.63 1.21
C GLY A 106 12.79 8.72 0.20
N PRO A 107 12.50 8.49 -1.08
CA PRO A 107 12.93 9.38 -2.17
C PRO A 107 12.09 10.66 -2.32
N PHE A 108 10.93 10.75 -1.66
CA PHE A 108 10.03 11.89 -1.79
C PHE A 108 10.27 12.91 -0.67
N LYS A 109 9.99 14.17 -0.93
CA LYS A 109 9.89 15.20 0.11
C LYS A 109 8.70 14.93 1.04
N SER A 110 7.60 14.47 0.46
CA SER A 110 6.42 13.99 1.20
C SER A 110 5.75 12.87 0.41
N TRP A 111 5.17 11.93 1.14
CA TRP A 111 4.33 10.87 0.64
C TRP A 111 3.26 10.57 1.66
N HIS A 112 2.02 10.51 1.19
CA HIS A 112 0.85 10.09 1.95
C HIS A 112 0.05 9.14 1.08
N HIS A 113 -0.28 7.98 1.62
CA HIS A 113 -1.04 6.97 0.92
C HIS A 113 -2.21 6.52 1.79
N ARG A 114 -3.41 6.58 1.24
CA ARG A 114 -4.63 6.11 1.86
C ARG A 114 -5.18 4.94 1.07
N HIS A 115 -5.29 3.81 1.75
CA HIS A 115 -6.06 2.64 1.31
C HIS A 115 -7.49 2.78 1.83
N GLU A 116 -8.46 2.93 0.95
CA GLU A 116 -9.87 3.02 1.29
C GLU A 116 -10.61 1.83 0.68
N LEU A 117 -11.51 1.23 1.46
CA LEU A 117 -12.29 0.07 1.04
C LEU A 117 -13.78 0.37 1.21
N VAL A 118 -14.54 -0.01 0.20
CA VAL A 118 -15.99 0.16 0.18
C VAL A 118 -16.64 -1.16 -0.21
N SER A 119 -17.58 -1.63 0.61
CA SER A 119 -18.39 -2.80 0.27
C SER A 119 -19.34 -2.45 -0.89
N GLU A 120 -19.27 -3.19 -1.99
CA GLU A 120 -20.00 -2.88 -3.22
C GLU A 120 -20.48 -4.16 -3.91
N VAL A 121 -21.75 -4.15 -4.32
CA VAL A 121 -22.33 -5.24 -5.14
C VAL A 121 -22.19 -4.90 -6.60
N ARG A 122 -21.64 -5.83 -7.40
CA ARG A 122 -21.60 -5.77 -8.88
C ARG A 122 -22.12 -7.07 -9.45
N GLU A 123 -23.01 -6.98 -10.41
CA GLU A 123 -23.57 -8.15 -11.10
C GLU A 123 -24.04 -9.24 -10.09
N ASP A 124 -24.80 -8.82 -9.08
CA ASP A 124 -25.33 -9.65 -7.98
C ASP A 124 -24.26 -10.34 -7.10
N LYS A 125 -22.99 -9.94 -7.23
CA LYS A 125 -21.89 -10.44 -6.40
C LYS A 125 -21.44 -9.39 -5.39
N GLN A 126 -21.45 -9.78 -4.12
CA GLN A 126 -20.85 -8.99 -3.06
C GLN A 126 -19.33 -8.95 -3.24
N GLY A 127 -18.76 -7.76 -3.14
CA GLY A 127 -17.32 -7.56 -3.27
C GLY A 127 -16.85 -6.29 -2.58
N THR A 128 -15.63 -5.92 -2.85
CA THR A 128 -14.97 -4.76 -2.28
C THR A 128 -14.37 -3.89 -3.38
N LEU A 129 -14.73 -2.61 -3.38
CA LEU A 129 -14.03 -1.58 -4.14
C LEU A 129 -12.83 -1.11 -3.31
N VAL A 130 -11.63 -1.32 -3.84
CA VAL A 130 -10.36 -0.83 -3.29
C VAL A 130 -10.02 0.48 -3.96
N ILE A 131 -9.76 1.51 -3.17
CA ILE A 131 -9.40 2.85 -3.63
C ILE A 131 -8.08 3.23 -2.99
N ASP A 132 -7.02 3.34 -3.80
CA ASP A 132 -5.71 3.82 -3.37
C ASP A 132 -5.58 5.30 -3.75
N LYS A 133 -5.40 6.17 -2.76
CA LYS A 133 -5.18 7.61 -2.95
C LYS A 133 -3.77 7.95 -2.52
N VAL A 134 -2.97 8.43 -3.46
CA VAL A 134 -1.55 8.76 -3.25
C VAL A 134 -1.34 10.24 -3.47
N ALA A 135 -0.80 10.92 -2.45
CA ALA A 135 -0.33 12.30 -2.55
C ALA A 135 1.18 12.33 -2.31
N TYR A 136 1.94 12.93 -3.22
CA TYR A 136 3.40 13.00 -3.07
C TYR A 136 3.97 14.31 -3.58
N ALA A 137 5.16 14.66 -3.13
CA ALA A 137 5.92 15.80 -3.61
C ALA A 137 7.41 15.46 -3.69
N PHE A 138 8.08 16.06 -4.68
CA PHE A 138 9.53 16.12 -4.75
C PHE A 138 10.05 17.42 -4.11
N GLY A 139 11.33 17.53 -3.95
CA GLY A 139 11.99 18.72 -3.40
C GLY A 139 13.18 19.14 -4.23
N LEU A 140 13.13 18.92 -5.54
CA LEU A 140 14.24 19.14 -6.49
C LEU A 140 14.13 20.49 -7.24
N GLY A 141 13.15 21.31 -6.87
CA GLY A 141 12.94 22.66 -7.43
C GLY A 141 12.58 22.63 -8.91
N PRO A 142 13.34 23.31 -9.80
CA PRO A 142 13.00 23.43 -11.23
C PRO A 142 12.96 22.10 -11.99
N LEU A 143 13.56 21.04 -11.46
CA LEU A 143 13.57 19.70 -12.07
C LEU A 143 12.34 18.86 -11.71
N ASP A 144 11.52 19.31 -10.76
CA ASP A 144 10.33 18.58 -10.28
C ASP A 144 9.42 18.14 -11.44
N PRO A 145 9.03 18.97 -12.43
CA PRO A 145 8.08 18.57 -13.48
C PRO A 145 8.58 17.41 -14.36
N LEU A 146 9.88 17.39 -14.67
CA LEU A 146 10.46 16.33 -15.52
C LEU A 146 10.50 14.98 -14.77
N ILE A 147 10.92 15.01 -13.51
CA ILE A 147 11.02 13.83 -12.67
C ILE A 147 9.63 13.34 -12.28
N GLU A 148 8.70 14.25 -12.05
CA GLU A 148 7.30 13.93 -11.76
C GLU A 148 6.67 13.08 -12.87
N ALA A 149 6.80 13.46 -14.13
CA ALA A 149 6.23 12.71 -15.25
C ALA A 149 6.76 11.26 -15.31
N LEU A 150 8.07 11.07 -15.04
CA LEU A 150 8.69 9.75 -15.03
C LEU A 150 8.24 8.91 -13.84
N VAL A 151 8.19 9.50 -12.66
CA VAL A 151 7.85 8.79 -11.41
C VAL A 151 6.36 8.51 -11.34
N SER A 152 5.50 9.43 -11.76
CA SER A 152 4.05 9.23 -11.89
C SER A 152 3.74 7.98 -12.70
N LYS A 153 4.33 7.88 -13.89
CA LYS A 153 4.18 6.71 -14.77
C LYS A 153 4.66 5.41 -14.10
N ARG A 154 5.71 5.48 -13.29
CA ARG A 154 6.20 4.31 -12.55
C ARG A 154 5.24 3.93 -11.41
N ILE A 155 4.72 4.89 -10.67
CA ILE A 155 3.70 4.65 -9.63
C ILE A 155 2.45 4.03 -10.27
N GLU A 156 1.96 4.56 -11.38
CA GLU A 156 0.84 4.00 -12.15
C GLU A 156 1.09 2.54 -12.54
N GLY A 157 2.29 2.22 -13.02
CA GLY A 157 2.67 0.85 -13.35
C GLY A 157 2.65 -0.10 -12.14
N ILE A 158 3.07 0.37 -10.96
CA ILE A 158 3.01 -0.41 -9.71
C ILE A 158 1.55 -0.67 -9.32
N PHE A 159 0.70 0.35 -9.31
CA PHE A 159 -0.69 0.18 -8.91
C PHE A 159 -1.50 -0.64 -9.93
N THR A 160 -1.25 -0.49 -11.22
CA THR A 160 -1.82 -1.35 -12.26
C THR A 160 -1.44 -2.83 -12.04
N HIS A 161 -0.18 -3.09 -11.70
CA HIS A 161 0.27 -4.45 -11.36
C HIS A 161 -0.47 -4.98 -10.12
N ARG A 162 -0.55 -4.18 -9.03
CA ARG A 162 -1.27 -4.56 -7.80
C ARG A 162 -2.72 -4.92 -8.07
N GLN A 163 -3.44 -4.09 -8.83
CA GLN A 163 -4.83 -4.33 -9.19
C GLN A 163 -5.03 -5.65 -9.94
N ARG A 164 -4.11 -5.96 -10.86
CA ARG A 164 -4.16 -7.18 -11.65
C ARG A 164 -3.98 -8.45 -10.83
N ILE A 165 -3.03 -8.45 -9.88
CA ILE A 165 -2.66 -9.66 -9.12
C ILE A 165 -3.46 -9.83 -7.83
N LEU A 166 -4.09 -8.77 -7.33
CA LEU A 166 -4.80 -8.79 -6.04
C LEU A 166 -5.86 -9.90 -5.95
N PRO A 167 -6.71 -10.17 -6.99
CA PRO A 167 -7.69 -11.25 -6.92
C PRO A 167 -7.04 -12.61 -6.68
N ASP A 168 -5.93 -12.90 -7.36
CA ASP A 168 -5.22 -14.19 -7.22
C ASP A 168 -4.59 -14.33 -5.82
N LEU A 169 -4.04 -13.24 -5.28
CA LEU A 169 -3.47 -13.21 -3.94
C LEU A 169 -4.52 -13.39 -2.83
N LEU A 170 -5.76 -13.01 -3.10
CA LEU A 170 -6.88 -13.19 -2.18
C LEU A 170 -7.48 -14.60 -2.26
N LEU A 171 -7.22 -15.39 -3.30
CA LEU A 171 -7.65 -16.79 -3.39
C LEU A 171 -6.81 -17.72 -2.51
N GLY A 172 -5.54 -17.48 -2.38
CA GLY A 172 -4.54 -18.29 -1.66
C GLY A 172 -4.07 -17.70 -0.40
#